data_1e6c4d0e6408da7e054ea4d42ddf870f
#
_entry.id   1e6c4d0e6408da7e054ea4d42ddf870f
#
_cell.length_a   1.000
_cell.length_b   1.000
_cell.length_c   1.000
_cell.angle_alpha   90.00
_cell.angle_beta   90.00
_cell.angle_gamma   90.00
#
_symmetry.space_group_name_H-M   'P 1'
#
loop_
_entity.id
_entity.type
_entity.pdbx_description
1 polymer ?
#
loop_
_entity_poly.entity_id
_entity_poly.type
_entity_poly.pdbx_seq_one_letter_code
_entity_poly.pdbx_strand_id
1 'polypeptide(L)'
;MLWDALLYAILGGMSFGTYPLFIRTPAVIQAKPHTIVFQLYKSSVVFLSGFLFLIPRYINWSNDTNNKDVPLFVFNWWAILSAAFWIPAGLFTIFSVPIIGMGLQVSLAASSSSILTFLAFWLIFGTEMKSYSCGTDCKYYLAPLYLFCTVLGMVTLIFSEKLTARIRKHVCDNNIDRKNNTKRNTEYKRYLTPIIEDEETETGSSADESSPMVAIPPVAKRQLFENNPETSTNGFGRWTAGVFLSLVGGIFASGQFAAVQQGKKIEQINANCLPKNVTCPATLIESFDTFGSWYVSFGIGAMAVTVLLLVGLSCSLGRCPNFHWNVLKSAGTKAGIFWVLGNFFVTLAVVRGGNAVIMAQVLSTMIITSGCWGLIYYKEGDQSSLRKFLWIIAAVFTLLSMIMLGFQKIDK
;
A
#
# COMPACT_ATOMS: atom_id res chain seq x y z
N MET A 1 7.64 22.63 -13.35
CA MET A 1 7.55 22.44 -11.89
C MET A 1 6.42 21.47 -11.47
N LEU A 2 5.15 21.70 -11.81
CA LEU A 2 4.06 20.80 -11.37
C LEU A 2 4.13 19.42 -12.03
N TRP A 3 4.46 19.34 -13.31
CA TRP A 3 4.58 18.08 -14.04
C TRP A 3 5.72 17.19 -13.54
N ASP A 4 6.86 17.79 -13.16
CA ASP A 4 7.98 17.05 -12.59
C ASP A 4 7.60 16.44 -11.23
N ALA A 5 6.93 17.24 -10.39
CA ALA A 5 6.44 16.76 -9.09
C ALA A 5 5.44 15.60 -9.26
N LEU A 6 4.55 15.68 -10.25
CA LEU A 6 3.60 14.62 -10.57
C LEU A 6 4.32 13.35 -11.06
N LEU A 7 5.31 13.49 -11.95
CA LEU A 7 6.12 12.35 -12.41
C LEU A 7 6.83 11.66 -11.24
N TYR A 8 7.47 12.43 -10.36
CA TYR A 8 8.12 11.85 -9.18
C TYR A 8 7.11 11.20 -8.22
N ALA A 9 5.91 11.78 -8.07
CA ALA A 9 4.85 11.17 -7.27
C ALA A 9 4.41 9.80 -7.83
N ILE A 10 4.28 9.70 -9.15
CA ILE A 10 3.95 8.44 -9.83
C ILE A 10 5.09 7.42 -9.63
N LEU A 11 6.34 7.79 -9.90
CA LEU A 11 7.49 6.89 -9.73
C LEU A 11 7.65 6.43 -8.28
N GLY A 12 7.44 7.33 -7.33
CA GLY A 12 7.46 7.03 -5.91
C GLY A 12 6.35 6.08 -5.50
N GLY A 13 5.12 6.34 -5.94
CA GLY A 13 3.96 5.48 -5.70
C GLY A 13 4.11 4.09 -6.32
N MET A 14 4.62 4.00 -7.56
CA MET A 14 4.93 2.72 -8.22
C MET A 14 5.99 1.92 -7.43
N SER A 15 7.03 2.58 -6.96
CA SER A 15 8.08 1.94 -6.17
C SER A 15 7.54 1.42 -4.84
N PHE A 16 6.76 2.23 -4.13
CA PHE A 16 6.10 1.82 -2.88
C PHE A 16 5.04 0.73 -3.09
N GLY A 17 4.31 0.75 -4.21
CA GLY A 17 3.35 -0.29 -4.55
C GLY A 17 4.01 -1.60 -4.98
N THR A 18 5.28 -1.56 -5.38
CA THR A 18 6.02 -2.74 -5.85
C THR A 18 6.82 -3.43 -4.74
N TYR A 19 7.35 -2.71 -3.73
CA TYR A 19 8.20 -3.37 -2.73
C TYR A 19 7.52 -4.54 -1.98
N PRO A 20 6.20 -4.55 -1.71
CA PRO A 20 5.55 -5.68 -1.04
C PRO A 20 5.53 -6.96 -1.89
N LEU A 21 5.74 -6.85 -3.23
CA LEU A 21 5.89 -7.98 -4.13
C LEU A 21 6.94 -8.98 -3.61
N PHE A 22 8.06 -8.47 -3.11
CA PHE A 22 9.17 -9.31 -2.65
C PHE A 22 8.89 -10.02 -1.34
N ILE A 23 7.96 -9.53 -0.53
CA ILE A 23 7.49 -10.22 0.70
C ILE A 23 6.72 -11.48 0.32
N ARG A 24 6.05 -11.48 -0.84
CA ARG A 24 5.18 -12.57 -1.28
C ARG A 24 5.84 -13.53 -2.28
N THR A 25 7.14 -13.43 -2.48
CA THR A 25 7.84 -14.41 -3.33
C THR A 25 7.71 -15.82 -2.76
N PRO A 26 7.56 -16.87 -3.61
CA PRO A 26 7.40 -18.25 -3.15
C PRO A 26 8.49 -18.69 -2.16
N ALA A 27 9.73 -18.29 -2.41
CA ALA A 27 10.87 -18.59 -1.54
C ALA A 27 10.70 -17.99 -0.12
N VAL A 28 10.20 -16.76 0.00
CA VAL A 28 9.94 -16.10 1.29
C VAL A 28 8.78 -16.78 2.02
N ILE A 29 7.70 -17.13 1.29
CA ILE A 29 6.55 -17.82 1.87
C ILE A 29 6.95 -19.20 2.42
N GLN A 30 7.79 -19.94 1.69
CA GLN A 30 8.29 -21.25 2.13
C GLN A 30 9.24 -21.14 3.33
N ALA A 31 10.15 -20.17 3.29
CA ALA A 31 11.14 -19.96 4.37
C ALA A 31 10.50 -19.44 5.67
N LYS A 32 9.33 -18.78 5.59
CA LYS A 32 8.60 -18.17 6.73
C LYS A 32 9.53 -17.38 7.67
N PRO A 33 10.35 -16.43 7.15
CA PRO A 33 11.27 -15.70 7.99
C PRO A 33 10.50 -14.86 9.01
N HIS A 34 11.10 -14.64 10.19
CA HIS A 34 10.53 -13.73 11.15
C HIS A 34 10.46 -12.30 10.56
N THR A 35 9.38 -11.57 10.81
CA THR A 35 9.16 -10.22 10.24
C THR A 35 10.28 -9.23 10.54
N ILE A 36 10.85 -9.28 11.76
CA ILE A 36 11.97 -8.44 12.17
C ILE A 36 13.24 -8.78 11.37
N VAL A 37 13.49 -10.06 11.06
CA VAL A 37 14.63 -10.46 10.24
C VAL A 37 14.48 -9.93 8.81
N PHE A 38 13.29 -10.04 8.20
CA PHE A 38 13.03 -9.44 6.89
C PHE A 38 13.23 -7.91 6.92
N GLN A 39 12.72 -7.26 7.97
CA GLN A 39 12.89 -5.80 8.15
C GLN A 39 14.36 -5.42 8.29
N LEU A 40 15.19 -6.25 8.94
CA LEU A 40 16.63 -6.00 9.05
C LEU A 40 17.32 -5.87 7.70
N TYR A 41 17.05 -6.80 6.75
CA TYR A 41 17.61 -6.69 5.40
C TYR A 41 17.17 -5.40 4.70
N LYS A 42 15.91 -5.04 4.84
CA LYS A 42 15.36 -3.80 4.28
C LYS A 42 16.00 -2.57 4.91
N SER A 43 16.15 -2.55 6.25
CA SER A 43 16.78 -1.45 6.99
C SER A 43 18.27 -1.33 6.68
N SER A 44 18.97 -2.44 6.43
CA SER A 44 20.37 -2.42 6.00
C SER A 44 20.55 -1.73 4.65
N VAL A 45 19.65 -1.99 3.70
CA VAL A 45 19.67 -1.29 2.40
C VAL A 45 19.42 0.20 2.58
N VAL A 46 18.45 0.57 3.42
CA VAL A 46 18.15 1.99 3.72
C VAL A 46 19.33 2.68 4.36
N PHE A 47 20.01 2.03 5.33
CA PHE A 47 21.19 2.55 5.97
C PHE A 47 22.34 2.76 4.98
N LEU A 48 22.66 1.73 4.19
CA LEU A 48 23.75 1.81 3.19
C LEU A 48 23.47 2.85 2.10
N SER A 49 22.21 2.94 1.62
CA SER A 49 21.83 3.93 0.62
C SER A 49 21.94 5.37 1.13
N GLY A 50 21.84 5.60 2.45
CA GLY A 50 22.08 6.91 3.05
C GLY A 50 23.43 7.49 2.68
N PHE A 51 24.47 6.68 2.70
CA PHE A 51 25.83 7.12 2.32
C PHE A 51 25.94 7.43 0.83
N LEU A 52 25.20 6.74 -0.05
CA LEU A 52 25.17 7.06 -1.47
C LEU A 52 24.57 8.45 -1.72
N PHE A 53 23.58 8.85 -0.93
CA PHE A 53 22.99 10.20 -1.03
C PHE A 53 23.91 11.32 -0.50
N LEU A 54 24.99 11.00 0.21
CA LEU A 54 26.01 11.99 0.57
C LEU A 54 26.97 12.31 -0.59
N ILE A 55 27.08 11.47 -1.61
CA ILE A 55 28.03 11.65 -2.70
C ILE A 55 27.81 12.97 -3.43
N PRO A 56 26.59 13.35 -3.89
CA PRO A 56 26.37 14.63 -4.53
C PRO A 56 26.75 15.82 -3.65
N ARG A 57 26.45 15.73 -2.35
CA ARG A 57 26.83 16.77 -1.38
C ARG A 57 28.34 16.86 -1.23
N TYR A 58 29.04 15.74 -1.17
CA TYR A 58 30.50 15.71 -1.10
C TYR A 58 31.14 16.36 -2.33
N ILE A 59 30.63 16.07 -3.53
CA ILE A 59 31.14 16.65 -4.78
C ILE A 59 30.96 18.18 -4.76
N ASN A 60 29.78 18.67 -4.40
CA ASN A 60 29.50 20.11 -4.32
C ASN A 60 30.33 20.77 -3.22
N TRP A 61 30.45 20.14 -2.05
CA TRP A 61 31.25 20.63 -0.93
C TRP A 61 32.73 20.69 -1.27
N SER A 62 33.27 19.74 -2.01
CA SER A 62 34.68 19.73 -2.41
C SER A 62 35.03 20.78 -3.47
N ASN A 63 34.06 21.14 -4.31
CA ASN A 63 34.24 22.09 -5.41
C ASN A 63 34.02 23.55 -4.99
N ASP A 64 33.30 23.82 -3.90
CA ASP A 64 32.97 25.18 -3.46
C ASP A 64 33.87 25.59 -2.30
N THR A 65 34.82 26.48 -2.60
CA THR A 65 35.78 27.01 -1.63
C THR A 65 35.14 27.89 -0.54
N ASN A 66 33.92 28.42 -0.80
CA ASN A 66 33.19 29.28 0.13
C ASN A 66 32.33 28.47 1.13
N ASN A 67 32.06 27.20 0.87
CA ASN A 67 31.20 26.34 1.70
C ASN A 67 31.96 25.46 2.70
N LYS A 68 33.26 25.68 2.90
CA LYS A 68 34.07 24.84 3.83
C LYS A 68 33.61 24.92 5.28
N ASP A 69 32.89 25.97 5.66
CA ASP A 69 32.35 26.13 7.02
C ASP A 69 31.07 25.32 7.27
N VAL A 70 30.44 24.79 6.21
CA VAL A 70 29.23 23.97 6.35
C VAL A 70 29.63 22.48 6.46
N PRO A 71 29.29 21.79 7.55
CA PRO A 71 29.66 20.39 7.72
C PRO A 71 29.02 19.50 6.64
N LEU A 72 29.79 18.52 6.15
CA LEU A 72 29.33 17.55 5.15
C LEU A 72 28.06 16.80 5.62
N PHE A 73 28.02 16.50 6.90
CA PHE A 73 26.91 15.79 7.53
C PHE A 73 26.38 16.55 8.73
N VAL A 74 25.05 16.73 8.75
CA VAL A 74 24.32 17.31 9.88
C VAL A 74 23.36 16.27 10.41
N PHE A 75 23.52 15.89 11.66
CA PHE A 75 22.66 14.92 12.32
C PHE A 75 21.28 15.53 12.62
N ASN A 76 20.22 14.78 12.31
CA ASN A 76 18.85 15.26 12.51
C ASN A 76 18.02 14.24 13.34
N TRP A 77 17.63 14.66 14.54
CA TRP A 77 16.81 13.86 15.44
C TRP A 77 15.41 13.54 14.91
N TRP A 78 14.83 14.43 14.12
CA TRP A 78 13.53 14.21 13.50
C TRP A 78 13.57 13.12 12.45
N ALA A 79 14.71 12.94 11.79
CA ALA A 79 14.93 11.83 10.89
C ALA A 79 14.95 10.48 11.63
N ILE A 80 15.55 10.43 12.82
CA ILE A 80 15.53 9.25 13.69
C ILE A 80 14.10 8.94 14.16
N LEU A 81 13.35 9.96 14.59
CA LEU A 81 11.96 9.80 14.98
C LEU A 81 11.10 9.31 13.81
N SER A 82 11.32 9.86 12.62
CA SER A 82 10.68 9.40 11.38
C SER A 82 10.96 7.91 11.12
N ALA A 83 12.21 7.46 11.30
CA ALA A 83 12.58 6.06 11.18
C ALA A 83 11.92 5.18 12.27
N ALA A 84 11.79 5.70 13.50
CA ALA A 84 11.12 4.98 14.59
C ALA A 84 9.63 4.73 14.30
N PHE A 85 8.96 5.61 13.57
CA PHE A 85 7.62 5.37 13.06
C PHE A 85 7.61 4.42 11.85
N TRP A 86 8.59 4.52 10.97
CA TRP A 86 8.65 3.70 9.78
C TRP A 86 8.84 2.21 10.07
N ILE A 87 9.68 1.85 11.06
CA ILE A 87 9.97 0.44 11.35
C ILE A 87 8.72 -0.36 11.74
N PRO A 88 7.87 0.08 12.70
CA PRO A 88 6.60 -0.60 12.98
C PRO A 88 5.68 -0.69 11.76
N ALA A 89 5.55 0.39 10.98
CA ALA A 89 4.76 0.37 9.74
C ALA A 89 5.25 -0.73 8.77
N GLY A 90 6.57 -0.87 8.61
CA GLY A 90 7.19 -1.90 7.81
C GLY A 90 6.92 -3.31 8.34
N LEU A 91 7.05 -3.52 9.65
CA LEU A 91 6.77 -4.81 10.30
C LEU A 91 5.32 -5.24 10.11
N PHE A 92 4.36 -4.33 10.30
CA PHE A 92 2.96 -4.61 10.08
C PHE A 92 2.65 -4.95 8.62
N THR A 93 3.30 -4.27 7.67
CA THR A 93 3.19 -4.61 6.25
C THR A 93 3.74 -6.01 5.97
N ILE A 94 4.94 -6.34 6.46
CA ILE A 94 5.57 -7.65 6.25
C ILE A 94 4.71 -8.78 6.85
N PHE A 95 4.08 -8.53 7.99
CA PHE A 95 3.18 -9.48 8.64
C PHE A 95 1.86 -9.64 7.88
N SER A 96 1.24 -8.54 7.45
CA SER A 96 -0.12 -8.55 6.91
C SER A 96 -0.19 -9.01 5.46
N VAL A 97 0.82 -8.69 4.62
CA VAL A 97 0.82 -9.05 3.18
C VAL A 97 0.60 -10.53 2.92
N PRO A 98 1.25 -11.49 3.63
CA PRO A 98 0.99 -12.91 3.43
C PRO A 98 -0.41 -13.36 3.86
N ILE A 99 -1.07 -12.62 4.75
CA ILE A 99 -2.36 -13.00 5.36
C ILE A 99 -3.54 -12.50 4.53
N ILE A 100 -3.56 -11.21 4.22
CA ILE A 100 -4.72 -10.57 3.57
C ILE A 100 -4.48 -10.24 2.10
N GLY A 101 -3.29 -10.50 1.61
CA GLY A 101 -2.89 -10.16 0.24
C GLY A 101 -2.32 -8.75 0.12
N MET A 102 -1.57 -8.54 -0.97
CA MET A 102 -0.82 -7.30 -1.18
C MET A 102 -1.74 -6.13 -1.54
N GLY A 103 -2.68 -6.34 -2.44
CA GLY A 103 -3.59 -5.29 -2.89
C GLY A 103 -4.46 -4.75 -1.76
N LEU A 104 -5.00 -5.61 -0.90
CA LEU A 104 -5.83 -5.21 0.24
C LEU A 104 -4.99 -4.54 1.32
N GLN A 105 -3.82 -5.12 1.68
CA GLN A 105 -2.94 -4.56 2.71
C GLN A 105 -2.52 -3.13 2.37
N VAL A 106 -2.02 -2.91 1.15
CA VAL A 106 -1.56 -1.58 0.72
C VAL A 106 -2.70 -0.58 0.67
N SER A 107 -3.88 -0.99 0.18
CA SER A 107 -5.06 -0.13 0.14
C SER A 107 -5.50 0.32 1.54
N LEU A 108 -5.52 -0.60 2.51
CA LEU A 108 -5.87 -0.28 3.90
C LEU A 108 -4.85 0.66 4.55
N ALA A 109 -3.57 0.34 4.43
CA ALA A 109 -2.50 1.15 5.00
C ALA A 109 -2.44 2.56 4.39
N ALA A 110 -2.58 2.67 3.07
CA ALA A 110 -2.60 3.96 2.38
C ALA A 110 -3.82 4.80 2.76
N SER A 111 -5.01 4.20 2.81
CA SER A 111 -6.25 4.91 3.18
C SER A 111 -6.21 5.38 4.63
N SER A 112 -5.81 4.53 5.58
CA SER A 112 -5.68 4.93 7.00
C SER A 112 -4.60 5.99 7.20
N SER A 113 -3.47 5.89 6.49
CA SER A 113 -2.43 6.92 6.50
C SER A 113 -2.95 8.25 5.96
N SER A 114 -3.71 8.24 4.85
CA SER A 114 -4.29 9.46 4.28
C SER A 114 -5.27 10.13 5.23
N ILE A 115 -6.18 9.35 5.84
CA ILE A 115 -7.17 9.85 6.80
C ILE A 115 -6.47 10.49 7.99
N LEU A 116 -5.51 9.78 8.60
CA LEU A 116 -4.84 10.29 9.79
C LEU A 116 -3.94 11.49 9.47
N THR A 117 -3.23 11.47 8.35
CA THR A 117 -2.44 12.61 7.90
C THR A 117 -3.33 13.83 7.72
N PHE A 118 -4.48 13.67 7.06
CA PHE A 118 -5.43 14.76 6.89
C PHE A 118 -5.94 15.30 8.24
N LEU A 119 -6.39 14.43 9.13
CA LEU A 119 -6.90 14.84 10.45
C LEU A 119 -5.80 15.51 11.29
N ALA A 120 -4.60 14.96 11.30
CA ALA A 120 -3.48 15.55 12.02
C ALA A 120 -3.15 16.96 11.52
N PHE A 121 -3.08 17.15 10.18
CA PHE A 121 -2.81 18.47 9.61
C PHE A 121 -3.94 19.47 9.87
N TRP A 122 -5.18 19.04 9.79
CA TRP A 122 -6.33 19.90 10.02
C TRP A 122 -6.48 20.27 11.50
N LEU A 123 -6.52 19.27 12.42
CA LEU A 123 -6.86 19.46 13.82
C LEU A 123 -5.66 19.86 14.69
N ILE A 124 -4.47 19.27 14.44
CA ILE A 124 -3.29 19.47 15.30
C ILE A 124 -2.42 20.60 14.76
N PHE A 125 -2.16 20.61 13.45
CA PHE A 125 -1.29 21.64 12.83
C PHE A 125 -2.05 22.88 12.38
N GLY A 126 -3.39 22.92 12.52
CA GLY A 126 -4.22 24.09 12.19
C GLY A 126 -4.17 24.48 10.72
N THR A 127 -3.97 23.51 9.80
CA THR A 127 -3.94 23.80 8.36
C THR A 127 -5.29 24.32 7.91
N GLU A 128 -5.30 25.50 7.27
CA GLU A 128 -6.53 26.09 6.74
C GLU A 128 -7.08 25.25 5.59
N MET A 129 -8.38 24.91 5.68
CA MET A 129 -9.12 24.21 4.64
C MET A 129 -9.96 25.18 3.84
N LYS A 130 -10.16 24.86 2.55
CA LYS A 130 -11.06 25.64 1.70
C LYS A 130 -12.47 25.62 2.27
N SER A 131 -12.98 26.82 2.54
CA SER A 131 -14.37 27.04 2.91
C SER A 131 -15.13 27.59 1.69
N TYR A 132 -16.34 27.09 1.51
CA TYR A 132 -17.24 27.52 0.44
C TYR A 132 -18.38 28.29 1.09
N SER A 133 -18.78 29.43 0.52
CA SER A 133 -19.90 30.21 1.02
C SER A 133 -21.21 29.76 0.37
N CYS A 134 -22.23 29.61 1.19
CA CYS A 134 -23.61 29.34 0.78
C CYS A 134 -24.47 30.56 1.13
N GLY A 135 -24.26 31.69 0.45
CA GLY A 135 -24.90 32.97 0.77
C GLY A 135 -24.03 33.81 1.73
N THR A 136 -24.64 34.79 2.41
CA THR A 136 -23.93 35.78 3.22
C THR A 136 -23.36 35.25 4.54
N ASP A 137 -24.01 34.25 5.17
CA ASP A 137 -23.67 33.82 6.54
C ASP A 137 -23.33 32.32 6.70
N CYS A 138 -23.37 31.53 5.63
CA CYS A 138 -23.10 30.10 5.70
C CYS A 138 -21.76 29.75 5.08
N LYS A 139 -20.88 29.10 5.88
CA LYS A 139 -19.63 28.51 5.40
C LYS A 139 -19.68 27.00 5.58
N TYR A 140 -19.35 26.24 4.56
CA TYR A 140 -19.26 24.79 4.63
C TYR A 140 -17.90 24.29 4.13
N TYR A 141 -17.52 23.10 4.58
CA TYR A 141 -16.27 22.43 4.21
C TYR A 141 -16.60 21.11 3.50
N LEU A 142 -16.02 20.89 2.33
CA LEU A 142 -16.16 19.64 1.59
C LEU A 142 -15.19 18.54 2.08
N ALA A 143 -14.16 18.93 2.80
CA ALA A 143 -13.14 18.01 3.30
C ALA A 143 -13.71 16.84 4.13
N PRO A 144 -14.65 17.02 5.09
CA PRO A 144 -15.26 15.90 5.81
C PRO A 144 -16.03 14.94 4.90
N LEU A 145 -16.67 15.44 3.84
CA LEU A 145 -17.37 14.60 2.86
C LEU A 145 -16.39 13.70 2.11
N TYR A 146 -15.28 14.25 1.60
CA TYR A 146 -14.27 13.45 0.91
C TYR A 146 -13.59 12.46 1.84
N LEU A 147 -13.39 12.82 3.11
CA LEU A 147 -12.90 11.90 4.13
C LEU A 147 -13.88 10.72 4.32
N PHE A 148 -15.16 11.00 4.44
CA PHE A 148 -16.20 9.97 4.53
C PHE A 148 -16.21 9.06 3.30
N CYS A 149 -16.14 9.62 2.10
CA CYS A 149 -16.03 8.86 0.85
C CYS A 149 -14.79 7.95 0.82
N THR A 150 -13.65 8.43 1.34
CA THR A 150 -12.42 7.63 1.45
C THR A 150 -12.65 6.43 2.39
N VAL A 151 -13.28 6.64 3.54
CA VAL A 151 -13.64 5.56 4.49
C VAL A 151 -14.59 4.57 3.85
N LEU A 152 -15.62 5.04 3.14
CA LEU A 152 -16.59 4.18 2.44
C LEU A 152 -15.90 3.33 1.36
N GLY A 153 -15.01 3.93 0.57
CA GLY A 153 -14.21 3.21 -0.43
C GLY A 153 -13.32 2.13 0.21
N MET A 154 -12.66 2.45 1.32
CA MET A 154 -11.86 1.50 2.09
C MET A 154 -12.70 0.33 2.62
N VAL A 155 -13.86 0.60 3.20
CA VAL A 155 -14.80 -0.43 3.66
C VAL A 155 -15.24 -1.32 2.50
N THR A 156 -15.54 -0.74 1.33
CA THR A 156 -15.90 -1.50 0.13
C THR A 156 -14.76 -2.41 -0.35
N LEU A 157 -13.51 -1.93 -0.31
CA LEU A 157 -12.33 -2.75 -0.63
C LEU A 157 -12.20 -3.97 0.31
N ILE A 158 -12.36 -3.76 1.63
CA ILE A 158 -12.30 -4.82 2.65
C ILE A 158 -13.38 -5.87 2.41
N PHE A 159 -14.60 -5.44 2.13
CA PHE A 159 -15.75 -6.33 2.00
C PHE A 159 -16.02 -6.80 0.57
N SER A 160 -15.22 -6.40 -0.41
CA SER A 160 -15.43 -6.73 -1.84
C SER A 160 -15.56 -8.24 -2.09
N GLU A 161 -14.80 -9.07 -1.39
CA GLU A 161 -14.88 -10.54 -1.51
C GLU A 161 -16.19 -11.10 -0.94
N LYS A 162 -16.58 -10.65 0.27
CA LYS A 162 -17.85 -11.06 0.89
C LYS A 162 -19.05 -10.57 0.10
N LEU A 163 -18.95 -9.34 -0.45
CA LEU A 163 -19.99 -8.77 -1.29
C LEU A 163 -20.17 -9.56 -2.58
N THR A 164 -19.06 -9.92 -3.24
CA THR A 164 -19.08 -10.77 -4.44
C THR A 164 -19.72 -12.13 -4.16
N ALA A 165 -19.35 -12.76 -3.04
CA ALA A 165 -19.92 -14.04 -2.64
C ALA A 165 -21.44 -13.95 -2.40
N ARG A 166 -21.92 -12.88 -1.76
CA ARG A 166 -23.36 -12.65 -1.55
C ARG A 166 -24.11 -12.42 -2.86
N ILE A 167 -23.58 -11.53 -3.72
CA ILE A 167 -24.19 -11.25 -5.04
C ILE A 167 -24.29 -12.53 -5.85
N ARG A 168 -23.21 -13.36 -5.90
CA ARG A 168 -23.21 -14.63 -6.62
C ARG A 168 -24.27 -15.59 -6.08
N LYS A 169 -24.39 -15.70 -4.74
CA LYS A 169 -25.42 -16.54 -4.12
C LYS A 169 -26.82 -16.09 -4.55
N HIS A 170 -27.14 -14.80 -4.46
CA HIS A 170 -28.43 -14.27 -4.87
C HIS A 170 -28.73 -14.51 -6.37
N VAL A 171 -27.72 -14.33 -7.23
CA VAL A 171 -27.88 -14.58 -8.67
C VAL A 171 -28.10 -16.08 -8.96
N CYS A 172 -27.40 -16.97 -8.24
CA CYS A 172 -27.60 -18.41 -8.38
C CYS A 172 -28.99 -18.84 -7.88
N ASP A 173 -29.42 -18.35 -6.72
CA ASP A 173 -30.72 -18.67 -6.13
C ASP A 173 -31.86 -18.20 -7.07
N ASN A 174 -31.79 -16.98 -7.58
CA ASN A 174 -32.76 -16.44 -8.55
C ASN A 174 -32.79 -17.23 -9.88
N ASN A 175 -31.64 -17.75 -10.35
CA ASN A 175 -31.59 -18.55 -11.56
C ASN A 175 -32.17 -19.97 -11.35
N ILE A 176 -32.01 -20.54 -10.15
CA ILE A 176 -32.63 -21.84 -9.78
C ILE A 176 -34.15 -21.69 -9.74
N ASP A 177 -34.67 -20.62 -9.11
CA ASP A 177 -36.10 -20.34 -9.04
C ASP A 177 -36.69 -20.07 -10.43
N ARG A 178 -35.98 -19.38 -11.30
CA ARG A 178 -36.38 -19.16 -12.70
C ARG A 178 -36.42 -20.43 -13.50
N LYS A 179 -35.44 -21.34 -13.32
CA LYS A 179 -35.39 -22.64 -13.96
C LYS A 179 -36.51 -23.55 -13.48
N ASN A 180 -36.80 -23.52 -12.18
CA ASN A 180 -37.89 -24.30 -11.58
C ASN A 180 -39.27 -23.81 -12.04
N ASN A 181 -39.47 -22.49 -12.14
CA ASN A 181 -40.69 -21.89 -12.71
C ASN A 181 -40.85 -22.21 -14.21
N THR A 182 -39.74 -22.21 -14.97
CA THR A 182 -39.78 -22.59 -16.40
C THR A 182 -40.10 -24.05 -16.57
N LYS A 183 -39.54 -24.94 -15.74
CA LYS A 183 -39.90 -26.39 -15.74
C LYS A 183 -41.35 -26.58 -15.37
N ARG A 184 -41.88 -25.96 -14.33
CA ARG A 184 -43.29 -26.03 -13.94
C ARG A 184 -44.21 -25.55 -15.07
N ASN A 185 -43.89 -24.47 -15.76
CA ASN A 185 -44.67 -23.97 -16.88
C ASN A 185 -44.57 -24.89 -18.10
N THR A 186 -43.44 -25.55 -18.32
CA THR A 186 -43.27 -26.53 -19.43
C THR A 186 -44.02 -27.81 -19.12
N GLU A 187 -44.04 -28.26 -17.87
CA GLU A 187 -44.79 -29.43 -17.42
C GLU A 187 -46.30 -29.16 -17.49
N TYR A 188 -46.74 -27.98 -17.06
CA TYR A 188 -48.16 -27.57 -17.20
C TYR A 188 -48.60 -27.47 -18.66
N LYS A 189 -47.75 -27.01 -19.59
CA LYS A 189 -48.03 -27.05 -21.03
C LYS A 189 -48.07 -28.45 -21.60
N ARG A 190 -47.31 -29.40 -21.09
CA ARG A 190 -47.30 -30.79 -21.54
C ARG A 190 -48.59 -31.53 -21.17
N TYR A 191 -49.25 -31.16 -20.06
CA TYR A 191 -50.58 -31.68 -19.68
C TYR A 191 -51.73 -31.10 -20.51
N LEU A 192 -51.50 -30.00 -21.24
CA LEU A 192 -52.52 -29.35 -22.06
C LEU A 192 -52.42 -29.68 -23.56
N THR A 193 -51.38 -30.41 -24.00
CA THR A 193 -51.24 -30.86 -25.40
C THR A 193 -51.68 -32.33 -25.48
N PRO A 194 -52.71 -32.66 -26.28
CA PRO A 194 -53.11 -34.05 -26.50
C PRO A 194 -51.97 -34.78 -27.23
N ILE A 195 -51.71 -35.99 -26.73
CA ILE A 195 -50.72 -36.93 -27.24
C ILE A 195 -51.07 -37.23 -28.70
N ILE A 196 -50.25 -36.76 -29.64
CA ILE A 196 -50.13 -37.34 -30.97
C ILE A 196 -48.86 -38.20 -30.91
N GLU A 197 -49.07 -39.51 -30.87
CA GLU A 197 -48.04 -40.51 -31.05
C GLU A 197 -47.50 -40.37 -32.47
N ASP A 198 -46.23 -40.15 -32.62
CA ASP A 198 -45.47 -40.53 -33.82
C ASP A 198 -44.15 -41.18 -33.38
N GLU A 199 -44.08 -42.42 -33.82
CA GLU A 199 -42.98 -43.41 -33.71
C GLU A 199 -41.80 -43.03 -34.61
N GLU A 200 -40.70 -43.69 -34.40
CA GLU A 200 -39.47 -43.77 -35.20
C GLU A 200 -38.40 -42.74 -34.90
N THR A 201 -37.10 -43.00 -34.78
CA THR A 201 -36.25 -44.14 -35.15
C THR A 201 -34.89 -43.99 -34.43
N GLU A 202 -34.34 -45.08 -33.97
CA GLU A 202 -32.95 -45.21 -33.53
C GLU A 202 -32.01 -45.10 -34.72
N THR A 203 -30.91 -44.35 -34.55
CA THR A 203 -29.64 -44.69 -35.21
C THR A 203 -28.47 -44.25 -34.38
N GLY A 204 -27.63 -45.19 -34.02
CA GLY A 204 -26.33 -44.99 -33.37
C GLY A 204 -25.23 -44.64 -34.36
N SER A 205 -24.18 -44.07 -33.82
CA SER A 205 -22.81 -44.15 -34.40
C SER A 205 -21.84 -43.55 -33.34
N SER A 206 -21.08 -44.37 -32.68
CA SER A 206 -19.67 -44.77 -32.80
C SER A 206 -18.65 -43.61 -32.71
N ALA A 207 -17.90 -43.72 -31.66
CA ALA A 207 -16.50 -43.40 -31.34
C ALA A 207 -15.62 -42.78 -32.45
N ASP A 208 -14.87 -41.76 -32.05
CA ASP A 208 -13.47 -41.67 -32.48
C ASP A 208 -12.57 -41.08 -31.40
N GLU A 209 -11.56 -41.87 -31.10
CA GLU A 209 -10.43 -41.59 -30.20
C GLU A 209 -9.41 -40.72 -30.94
N SER A 210 -8.95 -39.67 -30.35
CA SER A 210 -7.62 -39.12 -30.68
C SER A 210 -6.96 -38.50 -29.45
N SER A 211 -5.79 -39.01 -29.19
CA SER A 211 -4.89 -38.93 -28.03
C SER A 211 -4.44 -37.53 -27.59
N PRO A 212 -3.93 -37.42 -26.37
CA PRO A 212 -3.77 -36.17 -25.65
C PRO A 212 -2.40 -35.54 -25.88
N MET A 213 -2.42 -34.27 -26.18
CA MET A 213 -1.27 -33.40 -25.98
C MET A 213 -1.14 -33.07 -24.51
N VAL A 214 -0.08 -33.53 -23.87
CA VAL A 214 0.26 -33.28 -22.48
C VAL A 214 0.53 -31.80 -22.26
N ALA A 215 -0.47 -31.06 -21.84
CA ALA A 215 -0.33 -29.73 -21.29
C ALA A 215 -0.07 -29.86 -19.79
N ILE A 216 1.10 -29.41 -19.35
CA ILE A 216 1.49 -29.32 -17.94
C ILE A 216 0.48 -28.44 -17.20
N PRO A 217 -0.24 -28.94 -16.19
CA PRO A 217 -1.32 -28.18 -15.56
C PRO A 217 -0.78 -27.08 -14.65
N PRO A 218 -1.38 -25.89 -14.65
CA PRO A 218 -1.07 -24.80 -13.71
C PRO A 218 -1.63 -25.05 -12.29
N VAL A 219 -1.95 -26.30 -11.94
CA VAL A 219 -2.67 -26.67 -10.72
C VAL A 219 -1.79 -26.73 -9.47
N ALA A 220 -0.47 -26.77 -9.59
CA ALA A 220 0.43 -26.88 -8.44
C ALA A 220 0.49 -25.64 -7.54
N LYS A 221 -0.02 -24.48 -7.97
CA LYS A 221 0.01 -23.24 -7.17
C LYS A 221 -1.18 -23.07 -6.21
N ARG A 222 -2.28 -23.79 -6.41
CA ARG A 222 -3.49 -23.64 -5.58
C ARG A 222 -3.47 -24.55 -4.35
N GLN A 223 -2.81 -25.70 -4.42
CA GLN A 223 -2.82 -26.71 -3.34
C GLN A 223 -1.95 -26.37 -2.13
N LEU A 224 -1.01 -25.41 -2.23
CA LEU A 224 -0.17 -25.00 -1.09
C LEU A 224 -0.92 -24.18 -0.03
N PHE A 225 -2.11 -23.68 -0.34
CA PHE A 225 -2.93 -22.88 0.58
C PHE A 225 -4.16 -23.60 1.12
N GLU A 226 -4.58 -24.71 0.50
CA GLU A 226 -5.87 -25.34 0.77
C GLU A 226 -5.82 -26.58 1.69
N ASN A 227 -4.64 -27.18 1.92
CA ASN A 227 -4.52 -28.45 2.65
C ASN A 227 -4.00 -28.29 4.08
N ASN A 228 -4.73 -27.54 4.93
CA ASN A 228 -4.62 -27.72 6.38
C ASN A 228 -6.02 -27.66 7.02
N PRO A 229 -6.72 -28.81 7.22
CA PRO A 229 -8.09 -28.83 7.74
C PRO A 229 -8.21 -28.43 9.22
N GLU A 230 -7.11 -28.20 9.94
CA GLU A 230 -7.13 -27.86 11.36
C GLU A 230 -7.35 -26.38 11.69
N THR A 231 -7.63 -25.49 10.70
CA THR A 231 -7.59 -24.03 10.93
C THR A 231 -8.89 -23.28 10.62
N SER A 232 -10.05 -23.92 10.54
CA SER A 232 -11.27 -23.18 10.14
C SER A 232 -11.72 -22.12 11.18
N THR A 233 -11.47 -22.32 12.46
CA THR A 233 -11.77 -21.30 13.52
C THR A 233 -10.66 -20.24 13.65
N ASN A 234 -9.40 -20.59 13.39
CA ASN A 234 -8.28 -19.66 13.49
C ASN A 234 -8.08 -18.76 12.25
N GLY A 235 -8.69 -19.10 11.12
CA GLY A 235 -8.53 -18.36 9.85
C GLY A 235 -9.13 -16.95 9.90
N PHE A 236 -10.31 -16.81 10.51
CA PHE A 236 -10.97 -15.50 10.66
C PHE A 236 -10.19 -14.57 11.59
N GLY A 237 -9.70 -15.07 12.72
CA GLY A 237 -8.88 -14.29 13.66
C GLY A 237 -7.58 -13.78 13.03
N ARG A 238 -6.89 -14.62 12.27
CA ARG A 238 -5.67 -14.23 11.54
C ARG A 238 -5.95 -13.17 10.47
N TRP A 239 -7.03 -13.33 9.70
CA TRP A 239 -7.44 -12.35 8.69
C TRP A 239 -7.76 -10.99 9.33
N THR A 240 -8.55 -11.00 10.43
CA THR A 240 -8.90 -9.77 11.18
C THR A 240 -7.65 -9.10 11.75
N ALA A 241 -6.70 -9.87 12.28
CA ALA A 241 -5.41 -9.35 12.73
C ALA A 241 -4.63 -8.70 11.58
N GLY A 242 -4.60 -9.32 10.39
CA GLY A 242 -3.96 -8.73 9.21
C GLY A 242 -4.59 -7.40 8.79
N VAL A 243 -5.91 -7.30 8.81
CA VAL A 243 -6.64 -6.04 8.53
C VAL A 243 -6.30 -4.99 9.58
N PHE A 244 -6.41 -5.33 10.87
CA PHE A 244 -6.11 -4.41 11.97
C PHE A 244 -4.67 -3.90 11.92
N LEU A 245 -3.69 -4.78 11.73
CA LEU A 245 -2.28 -4.38 11.65
C LEU A 245 -2.00 -3.54 10.41
N SER A 246 -2.71 -3.74 9.30
CA SER A 246 -2.59 -2.86 8.13
C SER A 246 -3.07 -1.44 8.40
N LEU A 247 -4.19 -1.29 9.12
CA LEU A 247 -4.70 0.02 9.54
C LEU A 247 -3.74 0.71 10.51
N VAL A 248 -3.25 -0.01 11.52
CA VAL A 248 -2.24 0.50 12.46
C VAL A 248 -0.93 0.84 11.75
N GLY A 249 -0.53 0.03 10.78
CA GLY A 249 0.63 0.30 9.93
C GLY A 249 0.52 1.63 9.18
N GLY A 250 -0.67 1.96 8.67
CA GLY A 250 -0.93 3.26 8.05
C GLY A 250 -0.86 4.43 9.04
N ILE A 251 -1.29 4.22 10.30
CA ILE A 251 -1.13 5.22 11.38
C ILE A 251 0.35 5.52 11.62
N PHE A 252 1.17 4.49 11.74
CA PHE A 252 2.62 4.66 11.89
C PHE A 252 3.27 5.30 10.64
N ALA A 253 2.83 4.94 9.44
CA ALA A 253 3.31 5.55 8.20
C ALA A 253 3.00 7.07 8.15
N SER A 254 1.84 7.51 8.65
CA SER A 254 1.55 8.95 8.74
C SER A 254 2.39 9.65 9.79
N GLY A 255 2.74 9.00 10.92
CA GLY A 255 3.68 9.50 11.91
C GLY A 255 5.07 9.76 11.34
N GLN A 256 5.55 8.93 10.42
CA GLN A 256 6.79 9.14 9.67
C GLN A 256 6.79 10.51 8.97
N PHE A 257 5.73 10.83 8.23
CA PHE A 257 5.63 12.09 7.49
C PHE A 257 5.37 13.31 8.39
N ALA A 258 4.68 13.13 9.52
CA ALA A 258 4.52 14.17 10.52
C ALA A 258 5.87 14.59 11.12
N ALA A 259 6.75 13.63 11.42
CA ALA A 259 8.12 13.91 11.90
C ALA A 259 8.97 14.68 10.86
N VAL A 260 8.85 14.33 9.57
CA VAL A 260 9.50 15.08 8.47
C VAL A 260 9.05 16.54 8.46
N GLN A 261 7.75 16.80 8.55
CA GLN A 261 7.22 18.17 8.51
C GLN A 261 7.60 18.97 9.75
N GLN A 262 7.58 18.35 10.92
CA GLN A 262 7.99 19.04 12.14
C GLN A 262 9.47 19.38 12.12
N GLY A 263 10.32 18.49 11.61
CA GLY A 263 11.73 18.74 11.40
C GLY A 263 11.97 19.97 10.50
N LYS A 264 11.28 20.02 9.36
CA LYS A 264 11.31 21.15 8.44
C LYS A 264 10.88 22.46 9.12
N LYS A 265 9.76 22.46 9.86
CA LYS A 265 9.25 23.64 10.56
C LYS A 265 10.25 24.17 11.59
N ILE A 266 10.89 23.29 12.36
CA ILE A 266 11.88 23.69 13.37
C ILE A 266 13.14 24.26 12.72
N GLU A 267 13.62 23.67 11.62
CA GLU A 267 14.74 24.22 10.86
C GLU A 267 14.44 25.62 10.34
N GLN A 268 13.22 25.86 9.84
CA GLN A 268 12.78 27.20 9.40
C GLN A 268 12.69 28.20 10.56
N ILE A 269 12.23 27.78 11.74
CA ILE A 269 12.20 28.61 12.94
C ILE A 269 13.62 29.00 13.36
N ASN A 270 14.53 28.04 13.42
CA ASN A 270 15.91 28.25 13.84
C ASN A 270 16.68 29.17 12.86
N ALA A 271 16.31 29.16 11.59
CA ALA A 271 16.87 30.05 10.57
C ALA A 271 16.23 31.45 10.57
N ASN A 272 15.38 31.81 11.56
CA ASN A 272 14.63 33.06 11.62
C ASN A 272 13.79 33.39 10.37
N CYS A 273 13.34 32.37 9.70
CA CYS A 273 12.61 32.46 8.43
C CYS A 273 11.08 32.64 8.57
N LEU A 274 10.58 32.99 9.76
CA LEU A 274 9.15 33.10 10.02
C LEU A 274 8.43 34.39 9.64
N PRO A 275 9.07 35.56 9.37
CA PRO A 275 8.35 36.61 8.69
C PRO A 275 8.30 36.35 7.18
N LYS A 276 7.11 36.50 6.60
CA LYS A 276 6.74 36.19 5.19
C LYS A 276 7.63 36.81 4.08
N ASN A 277 8.63 37.59 4.41
CA ASN A 277 9.43 38.38 3.47
C ASN A 277 10.92 38.02 3.44
N VAL A 278 11.33 36.94 4.11
CA VAL A 278 12.74 36.50 4.12
C VAL A 278 12.90 35.28 3.26
N THR A 279 13.81 35.30 2.29
CA THR A 279 14.24 34.13 1.54
C THR A 279 14.92 33.15 2.49
N CYS A 280 14.21 32.09 2.84
CA CYS A 280 14.74 31.04 3.70
C CYS A 280 15.82 30.24 2.98
N PRO A 281 16.94 29.91 3.66
CA PRO A 281 17.83 28.89 3.15
C PRO A 281 17.07 27.56 3.02
N ALA A 282 17.39 26.77 1.99
CA ALA A 282 16.79 25.47 1.81
C ALA A 282 16.98 24.59 3.06
N THR A 283 15.89 24.03 3.58
CA THR A 283 15.98 23.10 4.72
C THR A 283 16.71 21.82 4.30
N LEU A 284 17.20 21.03 5.26
CA LEU A 284 17.92 19.77 5.02
C LEU A 284 17.12 18.74 4.17
N ILE A 285 15.84 18.98 3.99
CA ILE A 285 14.94 18.08 3.23
C ILE A 285 14.59 18.67 1.87
N GLU A 286 14.69 20.00 1.69
CA GLU A 286 14.21 20.70 0.50
C GLU A 286 15.17 20.66 -0.68
N SER A 287 16.46 20.58 -0.45
CA SER A 287 17.45 20.50 -1.52
C SER A 287 18.00 19.08 -1.67
N PHE A 288 18.30 18.69 -2.89
CA PHE A 288 18.95 17.42 -3.17
C PHE A 288 20.29 17.30 -2.45
N ASP A 289 21.02 18.39 -2.32
CA ASP A 289 22.32 18.45 -1.66
C ASP A 289 22.23 18.20 -0.15
N THR A 290 21.13 18.58 0.48
CA THR A 290 20.92 18.41 1.92
C THR A 290 20.15 17.14 2.27
N PHE A 291 19.45 16.54 1.30
CA PHE A 291 18.71 15.29 1.47
C PHE A 291 19.60 14.15 2.01
N GLY A 292 20.86 14.08 1.58
CA GLY A 292 21.81 13.09 2.07
C GLY A 292 21.98 13.10 3.58
N SER A 293 22.08 14.28 4.22
CA SER A 293 22.20 14.37 5.69
C SER A 293 20.97 13.85 6.42
N TRP A 294 19.77 14.22 5.94
CA TRP A 294 18.52 13.69 6.45
C TRP A 294 18.47 12.17 6.32
N TYR A 295 18.78 11.66 5.14
CA TYR A 295 18.62 10.25 4.81
C TYR A 295 19.63 9.35 5.55
N VAL A 296 20.86 9.82 5.80
CA VAL A 296 21.82 9.12 6.67
C VAL A 296 21.29 9.04 8.09
N SER A 297 20.80 10.16 8.66
CA SER A 297 20.23 10.16 10.01
C SER A 297 19.02 9.21 10.11
N PHE A 298 18.15 9.21 9.09
CA PHE A 298 17.03 8.28 8.97
C PHE A 298 17.52 6.82 8.90
N GLY A 299 18.53 6.52 8.08
CA GLY A 299 19.11 5.19 7.96
C GLY A 299 19.73 4.69 9.26
N ILE A 300 20.47 5.55 9.99
CA ILE A 300 20.99 5.26 11.32
C ILE A 300 19.85 4.91 12.28
N GLY A 301 18.81 5.72 12.33
CA GLY A 301 17.62 5.49 13.16
C GLY A 301 16.92 4.18 12.81
N ALA A 302 16.73 3.91 11.51
CA ALA A 302 16.12 2.69 11.03
C ALA A 302 16.90 1.44 11.44
N MET A 303 18.22 1.48 11.28
CA MET A 303 19.08 0.36 11.68
C MET A 303 19.09 0.18 13.20
N ALA A 304 19.23 1.25 13.97
CA ALA A 304 19.24 1.21 15.42
C ALA A 304 17.94 0.63 15.99
N VAL A 305 16.78 1.11 15.56
CA VAL A 305 15.48 0.59 16.01
C VAL A 305 15.31 -0.88 15.61
N THR A 306 15.70 -1.25 14.38
CA THR A 306 15.56 -2.65 13.93
C THR A 306 16.48 -3.58 14.72
N VAL A 307 17.72 -3.17 15.02
CA VAL A 307 18.66 -3.95 15.84
C VAL A 307 18.14 -4.08 17.28
N LEU A 308 17.62 -3.01 17.88
CA LEU A 308 17.03 -3.07 19.22
C LEU A 308 15.85 -4.07 19.26
N LEU A 309 14.98 -4.06 18.26
CA LEU A 309 13.87 -5.03 18.16
C LEU A 309 14.39 -6.46 17.95
N LEU A 310 15.47 -6.64 17.17
CA LEU A 310 16.09 -7.95 16.96
C LEU A 310 16.71 -8.49 18.24
N VAL A 311 17.41 -7.65 19.00
CA VAL A 311 17.96 -8.01 20.31
C VAL A 311 16.84 -8.40 21.27
N GLY A 312 15.79 -7.58 21.37
CA GLY A 312 14.61 -7.89 22.19
C GLY A 312 13.97 -9.23 21.81
N LEU A 313 13.83 -9.50 20.52
CA LEU A 313 13.34 -10.79 20.01
C LEU A 313 14.26 -11.93 20.41
N SER A 314 15.59 -11.77 20.24
CA SER A 314 16.57 -12.81 20.58
C SER A 314 16.58 -13.13 22.06
N CYS A 315 16.46 -12.09 22.91
CA CYS A 315 16.32 -12.28 24.37
C CYS A 315 15.01 -13.01 24.71
N SER A 316 13.90 -12.64 24.08
CA SER A 316 12.60 -13.29 24.29
C SER A 316 12.57 -14.75 23.86
N LEU A 317 13.25 -15.10 22.77
CA LEU A 317 13.34 -16.47 22.26
C LEU A 317 14.44 -17.31 22.92
N GLY A 318 15.34 -16.71 23.70
CA GLY A 318 16.55 -17.36 24.23
C GLY A 318 17.55 -17.82 23.15
N ARG A 319 17.35 -17.42 21.91
CA ARG A 319 18.21 -17.77 20.75
C ARG A 319 18.13 -16.73 19.64
N CYS A 320 19.16 -16.63 18.83
CA CYS A 320 19.12 -15.81 17.63
C CYS A 320 18.14 -16.40 16.60
N PRO A 321 17.27 -15.59 15.98
CA PRO A 321 16.39 -16.06 14.91
C PRO A 321 17.20 -16.44 13.66
N ASN A 322 16.65 -17.37 12.86
CA ASN A 322 17.29 -17.74 11.60
C ASN A 322 17.24 -16.58 10.61
N PHE A 323 18.38 -16.19 10.06
CA PHE A 323 18.51 -15.07 9.12
C PHE A 323 18.08 -15.41 7.68
N HIS A 324 17.86 -16.68 7.33
CA HIS A 324 17.44 -17.12 6.00
C HIS A 324 18.24 -16.44 4.86
N TRP A 325 19.56 -16.35 5.00
CA TRP A 325 20.45 -15.59 4.12
C TRP A 325 20.21 -15.88 2.62
N ASN A 326 20.09 -17.15 2.24
CA ASN A 326 19.93 -17.57 0.85
C ASN A 326 18.66 -16.98 0.18
N VAL A 327 17.62 -16.71 0.96
CA VAL A 327 16.36 -16.17 0.49
C VAL A 327 16.32 -14.64 0.63
N LEU A 328 16.66 -14.15 1.81
CA LEU A 328 16.45 -12.74 2.15
C LEU A 328 17.50 -11.80 1.57
N LYS A 329 18.72 -12.28 1.27
CA LYS A 329 19.72 -11.47 0.54
C LYS A 329 19.18 -10.95 -0.80
N SER A 330 18.26 -11.67 -1.45
CA SER A 330 17.61 -11.23 -2.69
C SER A 330 16.29 -10.50 -2.41
N ALA A 331 15.35 -11.14 -1.70
CA ALA A 331 14.00 -10.60 -1.50
C ALA A 331 14.00 -9.36 -0.60
N GLY A 332 14.67 -9.41 0.54
CA GLY A 332 14.76 -8.30 1.49
C GLY A 332 15.51 -7.10 0.91
N THR A 333 16.62 -7.37 0.19
CA THR A 333 17.40 -6.31 -0.48
C THR A 333 16.59 -5.64 -1.59
N LYS A 334 15.89 -6.39 -2.46
CA LYS A 334 15.02 -5.82 -3.50
C LYS A 334 13.90 -4.99 -2.88
N ALA A 335 13.24 -5.50 -1.83
CA ALA A 335 12.22 -4.74 -1.11
C ALA A 335 12.79 -3.42 -0.55
N GLY A 336 14.02 -3.46 0.00
CA GLY A 336 14.73 -2.28 0.48
C GLY A 336 15.03 -1.28 -0.63
N ILE A 337 15.54 -1.73 -1.78
CA ILE A 337 15.85 -0.86 -2.94
C ILE A 337 14.59 -0.15 -3.44
N PHE A 338 13.50 -0.89 -3.68
CA PHE A 338 12.25 -0.28 -4.11
C PHE A 338 11.67 0.71 -3.09
N TRP A 339 11.85 0.40 -1.81
CA TRP A 339 11.44 1.32 -0.75
C TRP A 339 12.28 2.61 -0.75
N VAL A 340 13.61 2.50 -0.91
CA VAL A 340 14.53 3.65 -1.01
C VAL A 340 14.18 4.53 -2.21
N LEU A 341 13.98 3.91 -3.38
CA LEU A 341 13.58 4.62 -4.60
C LEU A 341 12.24 5.34 -4.40
N GLY A 342 11.26 4.65 -3.78
CA GLY A 342 9.98 5.25 -3.44
C GLY A 342 10.13 6.47 -2.55
N ASN A 343 10.88 6.35 -1.46
CA ASN A 343 11.10 7.46 -0.53
C ASN A 343 11.86 8.64 -1.17
N PHE A 344 12.84 8.36 -2.01
CA PHE A 344 13.58 9.37 -2.77
C PHE A 344 12.65 10.16 -3.70
N PHE A 345 11.91 9.48 -4.56
CA PHE A 345 11.00 10.14 -5.50
C PHE A 345 9.87 10.90 -4.79
N VAL A 346 9.30 10.33 -3.71
CA VAL A 346 8.25 11.00 -2.93
C VAL A 346 8.80 12.28 -2.29
N THR A 347 10.02 12.24 -1.76
CA THR A 347 10.63 13.44 -1.18
C THR A 347 10.81 14.53 -2.23
N LEU A 348 11.35 14.19 -3.41
CA LEU A 348 11.48 15.14 -4.52
C LEU A 348 10.12 15.69 -4.98
N ALA A 349 9.09 14.82 -5.03
CA ALA A 349 7.75 15.22 -5.41
C ALA A 349 7.17 16.24 -4.41
N VAL A 350 7.28 15.95 -3.12
CA VAL A 350 6.77 16.80 -2.04
C VAL A 350 7.45 18.15 -2.00
N VAL A 351 8.77 18.18 -2.16
CA VAL A 351 9.54 19.43 -2.20
C VAL A 351 9.09 20.34 -3.35
N ARG A 352 8.78 19.77 -4.51
CA ARG A 352 8.43 20.53 -5.73
C ARG A 352 6.94 20.85 -5.87
N GLY A 353 6.06 19.99 -5.37
CA GLY A 353 4.62 20.08 -5.60
C GLY A 353 3.76 20.34 -4.35
N GLY A 354 4.39 20.43 -3.17
CA GLY A 354 3.67 20.57 -1.90
C GLY A 354 3.08 19.25 -1.38
N ASN A 355 2.87 19.19 -0.06
CA ASN A 355 2.67 17.90 0.62
C ASN A 355 1.28 17.26 0.39
N ALA A 356 0.21 18.08 0.36
CA ALA A 356 -1.15 17.53 0.41
C ALA A 356 -1.58 16.85 -0.90
N VAL A 357 -1.41 17.52 -2.03
CA VAL A 357 -1.81 16.99 -3.35
C VAL A 357 -0.88 15.87 -3.78
N ILE A 358 0.42 16.04 -3.55
CA ILE A 358 1.42 15.05 -3.93
C ILE A 358 1.28 13.76 -3.15
N MET A 359 1.06 13.81 -1.83
CA MET A 359 0.87 12.58 -1.04
C MET A 359 -0.38 11.81 -1.46
N ALA A 360 -1.48 12.48 -1.76
CA ALA A 360 -2.66 11.82 -2.31
C ALA A 360 -2.35 11.09 -3.63
N GLN A 361 -1.57 11.71 -4.52
CA GLN A 361 -1.16 11.11 -5.78
C GLN A 361 -0.24 9.90 -5.59
N VAL A 362 0.74 9.99 -4.67
CA VAL A 362 1.65 8.89 -4.32
C VAL A 362 0.85 7.68 -3.81
N LEU A 363 -0.03 7.91 -2.82
CA LEU A 363 -0.83 6.84 -2.21
C LEU A 363 -1.79 6.22 -3.24
N SER A 364 -2.37 7.04 -4.10
CA SER A 364 -3.20 6.59 -5.21
C SER A 364 -2.45 5.65 -6.15
N THR A 365 -1.29 6.06 -6.63
CA THR A 365 -0.46 5.25 -7.53
C THR A 365 0.04 3.97 -6.83
N MET A 366 0.34 4.05 -5.53
CA MET A 366 0.73 2.90 -4.71
C MET A 366 -0.40 1.85 -4.65
N ILE A 367 -1.66 2.27 -4.44
CA ILE A 367 -2.83 1.37 -4.42
C ILE A 367 -3.02 0.69 -5.79
N ILE A 368 -2.98 1.46 -6.88
CA ILE A 368 -3.13 0.90 -8.23
C ILE A 368 -2.02 -0.12 -8.50
N THR A 369 -0.77 0.25 -8.26
CA THR A 369 0.38 -0.63 -8.55
C THR A 369 0.33 -1.91 -7.74
N SER A 370 0.06 -1.81 -6.43
CA SER A 370 -0.05 -3.01 -5.57
C SER A 370 -1.25 -3.88 -5.93
N GLY A 371 -2.37 -3.26 -6.32
CA GLY A 371 -3.55 -3.97 -6.80
C GLY A 371 -3.29 -4.72 -8.10
N CYS A 372 -2.58 -4.10 -9.05
CA CYS A 372 -2.16 -4.78 -10.28
C CYS A 372 -1.27 -6.00 -9.97
N TRP A 373 -0.29 -5.87 -9.09
CA TRP A 373 0.54 -7.00 -8.68
C TRP A 373 -0.28 -8.10 -7.97
N GLY A 374 -1.17 -7.72 -7.05
CA GLY A 374 -2.01 -8.66 -6.31
C GLY A 374 -3.01 -9.38 -7.20
N LEU A 375 -3.82 -8.65 -7.95
CA LEU A 375 -4.93 -9.22 -8.73
C LEU A 375 -4.46 -9.90 -10.03
N ILE A 376 -3.49 -9.30 -10.74
CA ILE A 376 -3.09 -9.77 -12.08
C ILE A 376 -1.95 -10.79 -11.95
N TYR A 377 -0.89 -10.44 -11.23
CA TYR A 377 0.31 -11.28 -11.16
C TYR A 377 0.13 -12.44 -10.16
N TYR A 378 -0.25 -12.14 -8.91
CA TYR A 378 -0.44 -13.17 -7.88
C TYR A 378 -1.79 -13.86 -7.92
N LYS A 379 -2.74 -13.34 -8.70
CA LYS A 379 -4.12 -13.87 -8.81
C LYS A 379 -4.76 -14.03 -7.42
N GLU A 380 -4.60 -13.02 -6.58
CA GLU A 380 -5.11 -13.03 -5.20
C GLU A 380 -6.62 -13.18 -5.16
N GLY A 381 -7.09 -14.13 -4.31
CA GLY A 381 -8.50 -14.37 -4.04
C GLY A 381 -9.31 -14.92 -5.20
N ASP A 382 -10.62 -14.73 -5.15
CA ASP A 382 -11.54 -15.18 -6.21
C ASP A 382 -11.25 -14.40 -7.52
N GLN A 383 -10.96 -15.14 -8.58
CA GLN A 383 -10.62 -14.58 -9.90
C GLN A 383 -11.86 -14.21 -10.74
N SER A 384 -13.05 -14.18 -10.14
CA SER A 384 -14.25 -13.78 -10.86
C SER A 384 -14.14 -12.34 -11.39
N SER A 385 -14.65 -12.14 -12.61
CA SER A 385 -14.68 -10.80 -13.23
C SER A 385 -15.45 -9.79 -12.36
N LEU A 386 -16.50 -10.23 -11.67
CA LEU A 386 -17.29 -9.41 -10.76
C LEU A 386 -16.44 -8.88 -9.60
N ARG A 387 -15.59 -9.71 -8.98
CA ARG A 387 -14.71 -9.25 -7.89
C ARG A 387 -13.68 -8.25 -8.37
N LYS A 388 -13.04 -8.53 -9.52
CA LYS A 388 -12.08 -7.59 -10.13
C LYS A 388 -12.75 -6.24 -10.42
N PHE A 389 -13.95 -6.27 -10.97
CA PHE A 389 -14.73 -5.07 -11.27
C PHE A 389 -15.08 -4.28 -10.00
N LEU A 390 -15.60 -4.94 -8.96
CA LEU A 390 -15.91 -4.30 -7.67
C LEU A 390 -14.65 -3.73 -7.01
N TRP A 391 -13.53 -4.43 -7.07
CA TRP A 391 -12.26 -3.93 -6.55
C TRP A 391 -11.80 -2.69 -7.30
N ILE A 392 -11.87 -2.70 -8.65
CA ILE A 392 -11.49 -1.55 -9.48
C ILE A 392 -12.37 -0.35 -9.14
N ILE A 393 -13.70 -0.52 -9.07
CA ILE A 393 -14.63 0.57 -8.72
C ILE A 393 -14.29 1.14 -7.34
N ALA A 394 -14.11 0.27 -6.34
CA ALA A 394 -13.80 0.71 -4.99
C ALA A 394 -12.43 1.42 -4.92
N ALA A 395 -11.43 0.92 -5.64
CA ALA A 395 -10.12 1.55 -5.74
C ALA A 395 -10.22 2.94 -6.40
N VAL A 396 -10.88 3.05 -7.56
CA VAL A 396 -11.08 4.33 -8.26
C VAL A 396 -11.85 5.32 -7.39
N PHE A 397 -12.92 4.88 -6.73
CA PHE A 397 -13.68 5.73 -5.81
C PHE A 397 -12.82 6.25 -4.65
N THR A 398 -12.04 5.37 -4.01
CA THR A 398 -11.10 5.75 -2.95
C THR A 398 -10.06 6.74 -3.46
N LEU A 399 -9.50 6.49 -4.64
CA LEU A 399 -8.51 7.36 -5.28
C LEU A 399 -9.05 8.76 -5.53
N LEU A 400 -10.22 8.86 -6.16
CA LEU A 400 -10.87 10.15 -6.45
C LEU A 400 -11.14 10.91 -5.15
N SER A 401 -11.65 10.22 -4.14
CA SER A 401 -11.91 10.82 -2.82
C SER A 401 -10.63 11.35 -2.17
N MET A 402 -9.51 10.61 -2.23
CA MET A 402 -8.21 11.04 -1.69
C MET A 402 -7.64 12.24 -2.45
N ILE A 403 -7.75 12.25 -3.78
CA ILE A 403 -7.31 13.37 -4.62
C ILE A 403 -8.15 14.63 -4.29
N MET A 404 -9.48 14.49 -4.23
CA MET A 404 -10.37 15.61 -3.88
C MET A 404 -10.11 16.14 -2.47
N LEU A 405 -9.80 15.23 -1.51
CA LEU A 405 -9.42 15.62 -0.16
C LEU A 405 -8.09 16.43 -0.17
N GLY A 406 -7.12 16.02 -0.98
CA GLY A 406 -5.86 16.76 -1.15
C GLY A 406 -6.08 18.18 -1.66
N PHE A 407 -7.02 18.40 -2.59
CA PHE A 407 -7.36 19.72 -3.13
C PHE A 407 -8.11 20.65 -2.16
N GLN A 408 -8.58 20.12 -1.01
CA GLN A 408 -9.25 20.96 -0.01
C GLN A 408 -8.28 21.76 0.87
N LYS A 409 -6.99 21.51 0.78
CA LYS A 409 -5.99 22.31 1.47
C LYS A 409 -5.75 23.63 0.74
N ILE A 410 -5.61 24.74 1.49
CA ILE A 410 -5.15 26.01 0.96
C ILE A 410 -3.62 26.01 1.05
N ASP A 411 -2.95 26.02 -0.10
CA ASP A 411 -1.52 26.28 -0.16
C ASP A 411 -1.31 27.81 -0.05
N LYS A 412 -0.80 28.24 1.10
CA LYS A 412 -0.37 29.64 1.32
C LYS A 412 1.08 29.82 0.92
#